data_677e2039fb16ad20cf115d204679ec64
#
_entry.id   677e2039fb16ad20cf115d204679ec64
#
_cell.length_a   1.000
_cell.length_b   1.000
_cell.length_c   1.000
_cell.angle_alpha   90.00
_cell.angle_beta   90.00
_cell.angle_gamma   90.00
#
_symmetry.space_group_name_H-M   'P 1'
#
loop_
_entity.id
_entity.type
_entity.pdbx_description
1 polymer ?
#
loop_
_entity_poly.entity_id
_entity_poly.type
_entity_poly.pdbx_seq_one_letter_code
_entity_poly.pdbx_strand_id
1 'polypeptide(L)'
;MSMTTPIVDFVRSYAQSGTARLHMPGHKGQSLLGFEPLDITEIRGADELYAPEGIIAESEANATRLFGTAHSYYSTEGSSQCIRAMLFLALQSAPQNGKRPVLLAARNAHKALLYAAALLDFDIRWLWPSAQAEGALCSCPVTAEALTGDLHALAQQGIEPFGVYVTSPDYLGGVQDIPALAAVCRAQGVPLLVDNAHGAYLRFLPQNCHPIAQGAAMCCDSAHKTLPVVTGGAYLHLAHDAPVQDEAAVRGALALFGSTSPSYLILQSLDACNAVLAGDYPRRLAQCCACLLYTSPSPRDR
;
A
#
# COMPACT_ATOMS: atom_id res chain seq x y z
N MET A 1 -1.28 2.34 26.69
CA MET A 1 -0.69 1.00 26.65
C MET A 1 0.32 0.97 25.51
N SER A 2 1.50 0.38 25.71
CA SER A 2 2.47 0.17 24.61
C SER A 2 1.87 -0.80 23.60
N MET A 3 2.11 -0.55 22.32
CA MET A 3 1.69 -1.47 21.26
C MET A 3 2.55 -2.75 21.33
N THR A 4 1.91 -3.92 21.17
CA THR A 4 2.60 -5.22 21.14
C THR A 4 3.40 -5.38 19.83
N THR A 5 4.46 -6.18 19.88
CA THR A 5 5.29 -6.57 18.72
C THR A 5 5.36 -8.09 18.61
N PRO A 6 4.22 -8.75 18.32
CA PRO A 6 4.09 -10.20 18.46
C PRO A 6 5.07 -10.99 17.59
N ILE A 7 5.35 -10.51 16.36
CA ILE A 7 6.30 -11.18 15.46
C ILE A 7 7.74 -11.05 15.99
N VAL A 8 8.13 -9.82 16.39
CA VAL A 8 9.47 -9.55 16.93
C VAL A 8 9.71 -10.36 18.22
N ASP A 9 8.72 -10.36 19.12
CA ASP A 9 8.82 -11.02 20.42
C ASP A 9 8.94 -12.53 20.26
N PHE A 10 8.12 -13.12 19.36
CA PHE A 10 8.22 -14.56 19.05
C PHE A 10 9.59 -14.90 18.46
N VAL A 11 10.06 -14.20 17.45
CA VAL A 11 11.32 -14.52 16.76
C VAL A 11 12.51 -14.36 17.69
N ARG A 12 12.55 -13.33 18.52
CA ARG A 12 13.61 -13.16 19.54
C ARG A 12 13.62 -14.28 20.57
N SER A 13 12.44 -14.66 21.07
CA SER A 13 12.31 -15.79 21.99
C SER A 13 12.79 -17.09 21.36
N TYR A 14 12.38 -17.34 20.10
CA TYR A 14 12.82 -18.52 19.36
C TYR A 14 14.33 -18.53 19.13
N ALA A 15 14.93 -17.41 18.77
CA ALA A 15 16.36 -17.29 18.56
C ALA A 15 17.18 -17.63 19.84
N GLN A 16 16.61 -17.37 21.02
CA GLN A 16 17.23 -17.62 22.33
C GLN A 16 16.91 -19.00 22.92
N SER A 17 15.96 -19.75 22.33
CA SER A 17 15.46 -21.00 22.91
C SER A 17 16.44 -22.17 22.86
N GLY A 18 17.52 -22.09 22.09
CA GLY A 18 18.44 -23.20 21.84
C GLY A 18 17.84 -24.36 21.03
N THR A 19 16.66 -24.18 20.47
CA THR A 19 15.97 -25.18 19.64
C THR A 19 16.78 -25.51 18.39
N ALA A 20 17.02 -26.83 18.14
CA ALA A 20 17.67 -27.29 16.92
C ALA A 20 16.83 -26.96 15.68
N ARG A 21 17.39 -26.21 14.72
CA ARG A 21 16.69 -25.75 13.52
C ARG A 21 16.82 -26.77 12.39
N LEU A 22 15.88 -27.71 12.32
CA LEU A 22 15.78 -28.67 11.21
C LEU A 22 14.95 -28.16 10.02
N HIS A 23 14.33 -26.99 10.20
CA HIS A 23 13.52 -26.28 9.18
C HIS A 23 14.37 -25.35 8.28
N MET A 24 13.78 -24.80 7.24
CA MET A 24 14.37 -23.72 6.43
C MET A 24 14.43 -22.39 7.24
N PRO A 25 15.28 -21.42 6.92
CA PRO A 25 16.27 -21.40 5.83
C PRO A 25 17.51 -22.31 6.04
N GLY A 26 18.28 -22.49 4.96
CA GLY A 26 19.42 -23.41 4.90
C GLY A 26 20.58 -23.09 5.85
N HIS A 27 20.73 -21.82 6.28
CA HIS A 27 21.76 -21.39 7.26
C HIS A 27 21.50 -21.91 8.69
N LYS A 28 20.30 -22.42 8.99
CA LYS A 28 19.93 -23.01 10.30
C LYS A 28 20.20 -22.09 11.49
N GLY A 29 20.15 -20.77 11.29
CA GLY A 29 20.46 -19.77 12.31
C GLY A 29 21.94 -19.58 12.59
N GLN A 30 22.83 -20.22 11.80
CA GLN A 30 24.27 -20.02 11.90
C GLN A 30 24.63 -18.64 11.38
N SER A 31 25.24 -17.82 12.22
CA SER A 31 25.54 -16.42 11.92
C SER A 31 26.69 -16.28 10.94
N LEU A 32 26.43 -15.71 9.75
CA LEU A 32 27.40 -15.29 8.75
C LEU A 32 27.40 -13.76 8.60
N LEU A 33 26.20 -13.17 8.53
CA LEU A 33 25.98 -11.74 8.36
C LEU A 33 25.42 -11.09 9.63
N GLY A 34 25.00 -11.88 10.61
CA GLY A 34 24.54 -11.45 11.92
C GLY A 34 23.02 -11.44 12.12
N PHE A 35 22.23 -11.57 11.06
CA PHE A 35 20.76 -11.56 11.14
C PHE A 35 20.12 -12.96 11.05
N GLU A 36 20.88 -13.99 10.69
CA GLU A 36 20.37 -15.35 10.45
C GLU A 36 19.67 -15.97 11.66
N PRO A 37 20.04 -15.67 12.92
CA PRO A 37 19.28 -16.13 14.07
C PRO A 37 17.84 -15.62 14.10
N LEU A 38 17.57 -14.47 13.47
CA LEU A 38 16.26 -13.84 13.37
C LEU A 38 15.51 -14.19 12.09
N ASP A 39 16.16 -14.88 11.14
CA ASP A 39 15.53 -15.33 9.90
C ASP A 39 14.96 -16.72 10.07
N ILE A 40 13.64 -16.82 10.02
CA ILE A 40 12.87 -18.04 10.21
C ILE A 40 11.87 -18.23 9.06
N THR A 41 11.15 -19.33 9.09
CA THR A 41 10.01 -19.63 8.23
C THR A 41 8.77 -19.92 9.07
N GLU A 42 7.71 -20.40 8.46
CA GLU A 42 6.41 -20.78 9.02
C GLU A 42 6.54 -22.04 9.90
N ILE A 43 7.19 -21.89 11.05
CA ILE A 43 7.36 -22.94 12.05
C ILE A 43 6.22 -22.90 13.07
N ARG A 44 6.11 -23.95 13.89
CA ARG A 44 5.10 -23.99 14.95
C ARG A 44 5.23 -22.79 15.88
N GLY A 45 4.15 -22.00 15.98
CA GLY A 45 4.06 -20.77 16.77
C GLY A 45 4.45 -19.51 16.01
N ALA A 46 5.15 -19.61 14.87
CA ALA A 46 5.12 -18.60 13.83
C ALA A 46 3.80 -18.72 13.07
N ASP A 47 3.54 -17.79 12.19
CA ASP A 47 2.28 -17.71 11.45
C ASP A 47 2.55 -17.84 9.95
N GLU A 48 1.51 -17.96 9.14
CA GLU A 48 1.57 -17.98 7.67
C GLU A 48 1.01 -16.69 7.11
N LEU A 49 1.78 -15.96 6.27
CA LEU A 49 1.37 -14.61 5.81
C LEU A 49 0.04 -14.60 5.06
N TYR A 50 -0.26 -15.64 4.27
CA TYR A 50 -1.48 -15.68 3.45
C TYR A 50 -2.64 -16.43 4.10
N ALA A 51 -2.45 -16.99 5.31
CA ALA A 51 -3.48 -17.60 6.13
C ALA A 51 -3.20 -17.38 7.63
N PRO A 52 -3.02 -16.12 8.08
CA PRO A 52 -2.58 -15.85 9.44
C PRO A 52 -3.72 -16.07 10.44
N GLU A 53 -3.39 -16.79 11.53
CA GLU A 53 -4.28 -17.03 12.66
C GLU A 53 -3.64 -16.62 14.00
N GLY A 54 -2.41 -16.11 13.97
CA GLY A 54 -1.61 -15.83 15.15
C GLY A 54 -0.89 -14.49 15.13
N ILE A 55 0.43 -14.52 15.24
CA ILE A 55 1.27 -13.33 15.45
C ILE A 55 1.24 -12.34 14.26
N ILE A 56 1.09 -12.82 13.04
CA ILE A 56 0.95 -11.95 11.86
C ILE A 56 -0.43 -11.28 11.88
N ALA A 57 -1.50 -12.05 12.14
CA ALA A 57 -2.85 -11.49 12.25
C ALA A 57 -2.92 -10.41 13.35
N GLU A 58 -2.31 -10.63 14.52
CA GLU A 58 -2.24 -9.65 15.60
C GLU A 58 -1.47 -8.39 15.18
N SER A 59 -0.34 -8.56 14.50
CA SER A 59 0.47 -7.45 14.02
C SER A 59 -0.24 -6.62 12.94
N GLU A 60 -0.94 -7.26 11.99
CA GLU A 60 -1.78 -6.59 11.00
C GLU A 60 -2.97 -5.86 11.64
N ALA A 61 -3.57 -6.42 12.70
CA ALA A 61 -4.60 -5.75 13.47
C ALA A 61 -4.07 -4.47 14.16
N ASN A 62 -2.80 -4.48 14.61
CA ASN A 62 -2.12 -3.29 15.10
C ASN A 62 -1.99 -2.22 14.01
N ALA A 63 -1.52 -2.60 12.82
CA ALA A 63 -1.41 -1.71 11.66
C ALA A 63 -2.79 -1.15 11.26
N THR A 64 -3.81 -1.99 11.19
CA THR A 64 -5.20 -1.62 10.88
C THR A 64 -5.71 -0.52 11.81
N ARG A 65 -5.49 -0.65 13.12
CA ARG A 65 -5.87 0.39 14.10
C ARG A 65 -5.09 1.68 13.91
N LEU A 66 -3.79 1.59 13.62
CA LEU A 66 -2.92 2.76 13.42
C LEU A 66 -3.31 3.55 12.18
N PHE A 67 -3.55 2.88 11.08
CA PHE A 67 -3.96 3.52 9.83
C PHE A 67 -5.44 3.91 9.81
N GLY A 68 -6.29 3.27 10.63
CA GLY A 68 -7.73 3.52 10.66
C GLY A 68 -8.45 3.03 9.42
N THR A 69 -8.07 1.85 8.95
CA THR A 69 -8.59 1.18 7.76
C THR A 69 -9.56 0.07 8.15
N ALA A 70 -10.28 -0.52 7.21
CA ALA A 70 -11.02 -1.78 7.46
C ALA A 70 -10.02 -2.92 7.71
N HIS A 71 -8.98 -3.01 6.88
CA HIS A 71 -7.86 -3.92 7.07
C HIS A 71 -6.58 -3.37 6.41
N SER A 72 -5.42 -3.64 7.03
CA SER A 72 -4.09 -3.32 6.51
C SER A 72 -3.30 -4.61 6.41
N TYR A 73 -3.16 -5.14 5.20
CA TYR A 73 -2.44 -6.39 4.92
C TYR A 73 -0.96 -6.12 4.69
N TYR A 74 -0.10 -7.00 5.18
CA TYR A 74 1.33 -6.93 4.95
C TYR A 74 1.74 -7.49 3.60
N SER A 75 2.79 -6.91 3.03
CA SER A 75 3.53 -7.44 1.90
C SER A 75 5.03 -7.41 2.18
N THR A 76 5.72 -8.48 1.80
CA THR A 76 7.18 -8.57 1.81
C THR A 76 7.81 -8.36 0.42
N GLU A 77 6.96 -8.15 -0.60
CA GLU A 77 7.33 -8.00 -2.02
C GLU A 77 7.16 -6.55 -2.53
N GLY A 78 7.05 -5.59 -1.59
CA GLY A 78 6.84 -4.19 -1.89
C GLY A 78 5.44 -3.85 -2.41
N SER A 79 5.20 -2.56 -2.64
CA SER A 79 3.94 -2.09 -3.21
C SER A 79 3.65 -2.67 -4.61
N SER A 80 4.64 -3.22 -5.30
CA SER A 80 4.40 -3.88 -6.59
C SER A 80 3.49 -5.10 -6.49
N GLN A 81 3.57 -5.89 -5.42
CA GLN A 81 2.62 -6.94 -5.11
C GLN A 81 1.25 -6.34 -4.77
N CYS A 82 1.22 -5.34 -3.89
CA CYS A 82 -0.01 -4.68 -3.47
C CYS A 82 -0.77 -4.04 -4.64
N ILE A 83 -0.08 -3.38 -5.59
CA ILE A 83 -0.68 -2.81 -6.79
C ILE A 83 -1.36 -3.90 -7.64
N ARG A 84 -0.67 -5.02 -7.89
CA ARG A 84 -1.24 -6.12 -8.69
C ARG A 84 -2.44 -6.75 -7.99
N ALA A 85 -2.34 -7.00 -6.69
CA ALA A 85 -3.44 -7.54 -5.88
C ALA A 85 -4.64 -6.58 -5.86
N MET A 86 -4.41 -5.28 -5.62
CA MET A 86 -5.45 -4.24 -5.63
C MET A 86 -6.19 -4.19 -6.97
N LEU A 87 -5.47 -4.22 -8.08
CA LEU A 87 -6.06 -4.22 -9.43
C LEU A 87 -6.81 -5.51 -9.73
N PHE A 88 -6.28 -6.66 -9.33
CA PHE A 88 -6.96 -7.95 -9.45
C PHE A 88 -8.27 -7.96 -8.66
N LEU A 89 -8.28 -7.49 -7.43
CA LEU A 89 -9.47 -7.42 -6.58
C LEU A 89 -10.54 -6.49 -7.16
N ALA A 90 -10.14 -5.30 -7.64
CA ALA A 90 -11.05 -4.37 -8.30
C ALA A 90 -11.65 -4.98 -9.57
N LEU A 91 -10.84 -5.66 -10.37
CA LEU A 91 -11.28 -6.35 -11.58
C LEU A 91 -12.26 -7.48 -11.30
N GLN A 92 -12.00 -8.30 -10.27
CA GLN A 92 -12.89 -9.41 -9.87
C GLN A 92 -14.24 -8.91 -9.33
N SER A 93 -14.26 -7.72 -8.76
CA SER A 93 -15.49 -7.11 -8.21
C SER A 93 -16.34 -6.40 -9.27
N ALA A 94 -15.77 -6.16 -10.45
CA ALA A 94 -16.48 -5.47 -11.53
C ALA A 94 -17.52 -6.39 -12.21
N PRO A 95 -18.61 -5.83 -12.74
CA PRO A 95 -19.60 -6.60 -13.49
C PRO A 95 -18.98 -7.29 -14.70
N GLN A 96 -19.20 -8.59 -14.83
CA GLN A 96 -18.73 -9.40 -15.96
C GLN A 96 -19.70 -9.26 -17.13
N ASN A 97 -19.42 -8.36 -18.07
CA ASN A 97 -20.28 -8.05 -19.22
C ASN A 97 -19.78 -8.64 -20.55
N GLY A 98 -18.76 -9.51 -20.50
CA GLY A 98 -18.16 -10.17 -21.67
C GLY A 98 -17.29 -9.23 -22.52
N LYS A 99 -17.13 -7.95 -22.14
CA LYS A 99 -16.22 -7.00 -22.79
C LYS A 99 -14.84 -7.06 -22.13
N ARG A 100 -13.80 -6.63 -22.85
CA ARG A 100 -12.47 -6.48 -22.28
C ARG A 100 -12.50 -5.41 -21.18
N PRO A 101 -12.02 -5.71 -19.97
CA PRO A 101 -12.05 -4.77 -18.86
C PRO A 101 -11.20 -3.53 -19.15
N VAL A 102 -11.62 -2.39 -18.61
CA VAL A 102 -10.94 -1.10 -18.78
C VAL A 102 -10.65 -0.48 -17.43
N LEU A 103 -9.42 -0.03 -17.23
CA LEU A 103 -9.02 0.83 -16.10
C LEU A 103 -8.79 2.25 -16.58
N LEU A 104 -9.33 3.24 -15.86
CA LEU A 104 -9.00 4.64 -16.10
C LEU A 104 -7.85 5.03 -15.15
N ALA A 105 -6.68 5.43 -15.69
CA ALA A 105 -5.47 5.63 -14.90
C ALA A 105 -4.72 6.91 -15.21
N ALA A 106 -4.21 7.58 -14.17
CA ALA A 106 -3.33 8.74 -14.33
C ALA A 106 -2.01 8.34 -15.01
N ARG A 107 -1.53 9.21 -15.93
CA ARG A 107 -0.42 8.89 -16.83
C ARG A 107 0.93 8.69 -16.14
N ASN A 108 1.11 9.20 -14.92
CA ASN A 108 2.34 9.05 -14.12
C ASN A 108 2.38 7.74 -13.29
N ALA A 109 1.62 6.73 -13.70
CA ALA A 109 1.56 5.44 -13.01
C ALA A 109 2.89 4.70 -13.00
N HIS A 110 3.18 4.00 -11.90
CA HIS A 110 4.34 3.13 -11.78
C HIS A 110 4.24 1.93 -12.76
N LYS A 111 5.38 1.42 -13.24
CA LYS A 111 5.44 0.27 -14.17
C LYS A 111 4.70 -0.99 -13.70
N ALA A 112 4.48 -1.15 -12.37
CA ALA A 112 3.70 -2.25 -11.82
C ALA A 112 2.26 -2.28 -12.35
N LEU A 113 1.65 -1.12 -12.68
CA LEU A 113 0.37 -1.03 -13.36
C LEU A 113 0.42 -1.65 -14.75
N LEU A 114 1.46 -1.33 -15.54
CA LEU A 114 1.61 -1.91 -16.89
C LEU A 114 1.80 -3.42 -16.85
N TYR A 115 2.56 -3.90 -15.86
CA TYR A 115 2.74 -5.34 -15.66
C TYR A 115 1.44 -6.02 -15.21
N ALA A 116 0.64 -5.35 -14.36
CA ALA A 116 -0.69 -5.85 -14.00
C ALA A 116 -1.61 -5.92 -15.21
N ALA A 117 -1.63 -4.89 -16.07
CA ALA A 117 -2.43 -4.90 -17.30
C ALA A 117 -2.07 -6.05 -18.23
N ALA A 118 -0.76 -6.34 -18.37
CA ALA A 118 -0.29 -7.47 -19.18
C ALA A 118 -0.65 -8.84 -18.56
N LEU A 119 -0.60 -8.97 -17.24
CA LEU A 119 -0.89 -10.22 -16.52
C LEU A 119 -2.38 -10.50 -16.40
N LEU A 120 -3.21 -9.46 -16.26
CA LEU A 120 -4.64 -9.56 -15.98
C LEU A 120 -5.51 -9.30 -17.23
N ASP A 121 -4.88 -8.98 -18.35
CA ASP A 121 -5.51 -8.79 -19.66
C ASP A 121 -6.61 -7.72 -19.68
N PHE A 122 -6.31 -6.52 -19.16
CA PHE A 122 -7.19 -5.35 -19.24
C PHE A 122 -6.57 -4.20 -20.02
N ASP A 123 -7.41 -3.32 -20.57
CA ASP A 123 -7.00 -2.10 -21.25
C ASP A 123 -6.87 -0.93 -20.27
N ILE A 124 -5.94 0.00 -20.57
CA ILE A 124 -5.79 1.24 -19.82
C ILE A 124 -6.27 2.40 -20.68
N ARG A 125 -7.18 3.21 -20.13
CA ARG A 125 -7.50 4.54 -20.63
C ARG A 125 -6.77 5.57 -19.76
N TRP A 126 -5.96 6.41 -20.40
CA TRP A 126 -5.11 7.34 -19.70
C TRP A 126 -5.82 8.65 -19.39
N LEU A 127 -5.80 9.04 -18.11
CA LEU A 127 -6.04 10.41 -17.69
C LEU A 127 -4.77 11.22 -17.98
N TRP A 128 -4.92 12.29 -18.70
CA TRP A 128 -3.83 13.18 -19.03
C TRP A 128 -3.75 14.35 -18.06
N PRO A 129 -2.55 14.90 -17.77
CA PRO A 129 -2.41 16.05 -16.90
C PRO A 129 -3.10 17.27 -17.53
N SER A 130 -3.53 18.20 -16.68
CA SER A 130 -4.02 19.50 -17.14
C SER A 130 -2.95 20.26 -17.94
N ALA A 131 -3.36 21.19 -18.80
CA ALA A 131 -2.44 21.98 -19.62
C ALA A 131 -1.40 22.75 -18.78
N GLN A 132 -1.73 23.13 -17.53
CA GLN A 132 -0.81 23.81 -16.62
C GLN A 132 0.31 22.89 -16.11
N ALA A 133 0.09 21.58 -16.12
CA ALA A 133 1.08 20.58 -15.71
C ALA A 133 1.74 19.87 -16.91
N GLU A 134 1.43 20.31 -18.15
CA GLU A 134 2.04 19.75 -19.35
C GLU A 134 3.55 19.98 -19.33
N GLY A 135 4.31 18.89 -19.47
CA GLY A 135 5.76 18.92 -19.36
C GLY A 135 6.32 18.80 -17.92
N ALA A 136 5.48 18.78 -16.90
CA ALA A 136 5.95 18.49 -15.54
C ALA A 136 6.42 17.03 -15.42
N LEU A 137 7.68 16.87 -14.94
CA LEU A 137 8.28 15.56 -14.76
C LEU A 137 7.56 14.80 -13.62
N CYS A 138 7.18 13.56 -13.88
CA CYS A 138 6.57 12.65 -12.89
C CYS A 138 5.22 13.10 -12.31
N SER A 139 4.64 14.18 -12.77
CA SER A 139 3.37 14.70 -12.26
C SER A 139 2.24 14.48 -13.27
N CYS A 140 1.05 14.18 -12.76
CA CYS A 140 -0.18 14.08 -13.54
C CYS A 140 -1.37 14.49 -12.66
N PRO A 141 -1.50 15.79 -12.34
CA PRO A 141 -2.65 16.26 -11.58
C PRO A 141 -3.94 16.05 -12.37
N VAL A 142 -4.90 15.40 -11.72
CA VAL A 142 -6.24 15.12 -12.25
C VAL A 142 -7.23 15.93 -11.47
N THR A 143 -8.08 16.72 -12.19
CA THR A 143 -9.18 17.46 -11.55
C THR A 143 -10.46 16.64 -11.53
N ALA A 144 -11.37 16.95 -10.60
CA ALA A 144 -12.67 16.30 -10.52
C ALA A 144 -13.50 16.53 -11.80
N GLU A 145 -13.39 17.71 -12.43
CA GLU A 145 -14.07 18.05 -13.68
C GLU A 145 -13.55 17.18 -14.84
N ALA A 146 -12.22 17.07 -14.98
CA ALA A 146 -11.61 16.24 -16.02
C ALA A 146 -12.00 14.77 -15.84
N LEU A 147 -11.90 14.24 -14.63
CA LEU A 147 -12.31 12.88 -14.32
C LEU A 147 -13.79 12.63 -14.64
N THR A 148 -14.67 13.56 -14.28
CA THR A 148 -16.10 13.47 -14.60
C THR A 148 -16.33 13.43 -16.11
N GLY A 149 -15.65 14.29 -16.87
CA GLY A 149 -15.72 14.31 -18.32
C GLY A 149 -15.29 13.00 -18.96
N ASP A 150 -14.16 12.45 -18.52
CA ASP A 150 -13.62 11.18 -19.03
C ASP A 150 -14.53 9.98 -18.70
N LEU A 151 -15.08 9.90 -17.49
CA LEU A 151 -16.05 8.87 -17.11
C LEU A 151 -17.34 8.97 -17.94
N HIS A 152 -17.87 10.17 -18.16
CA HIS A 152 -19.05 10.38 -19.03
C HIS A 152 -18.74 9.98 -20.49
N ALA A 153 -17.57 10.33 -21.02
CA ALA A 153 -17.18 9.95 -22.37
C ALA A 153 -17.04 8.43 -22.55
N LEU A 154 -16.54 7.71 -21.53
CA LEU A 154 -16.51 6.25 -21.52
C LEU A 154 -17.93 5.65 -21.45
N ALA A 155 -18.79 6.18 -20.60
CA ALA A 155 -20.18 5.73 -20.47
C ALA A 155 -20.95 5.89 -21.79
N GLN A 156 -20.75 6.99 -22.54
CA GLN A 156 -21.33 7.19 -23.88
C GLN A 156 -20.86 6.14 -24.90
N GLN A 157 -19.67 5.54 -24.70
CA GLN A 157 -19.14 4.44 -25.50
C GLN A 157 -19.60 3.07 -24.99
N GLY A 158 -20.42 3.02 -23.94
CA GLY A 158 -20.83 1.80 -23.25
C GLY A 158 -19.68 1.08 -22.56
N ILE A 159 -18.67 1.84 -22.09
CA ILE A 159 -17.52 1.35 -21.34
C ILE A 159 -17.68 1.77 -19.88
N GLU A 160 -17.68 0.78 -18.99
CA GLU A 160 -17.68 0.96 -17.53
C GLU A 160 -16.29 0.57 -17.03
N PRO A 161 -15.45 1.50 -16.55
CA PRO A 161 -14.15 1.15 -16.01
C PRO A 161 -14.30 0.41 -14.68
N PHE A 162 -13.47 -0.62 -14.46
CA PHE A 162 -13.49 -1.37 -13.21
C PHE A 162 -12.82 -0.63 -12.04
N GLY A 163 -12.18 0.50 -12.31
CA GLY A 163 -11.55 1.36 -11.31
C GLY A 163 -10.98 2.62 -11.92
N VAL A 164 -10.73 3.61 -11.05
CA VAL A 164 -9.91 4.79 -11.33
C VAL A 164 -8.64 4.68 -10.52
N TYR A 165 -7.48 4.75 -11.17
CA TYR A 165 -6.16 4.59 -10.55
C TYR A 165 -5.36 5.89 -10.63
N VAL A 166 -4.87 6.39 -9.49
CA VAL A 166 -4.02 7.56 -9.41
C VAL A 166 -2.80 7.30 -8.52
N THR A 167 -1.68 7.96 -8.82
CA THR A 167 -0.49 8.00 -7.96
C THR A 167 -0.51 9.27 -7.11
N SER A 168 -0.49 9.13 -5.79
CA SER A 168 -0.49 10.25 -4.84
C SER A 168 0.12 9.80 -3.51
N PRO A 169 1.23 10.41 -3.05
CA PRO A 169 2.02 11.43 -3.74
C PRO A 169 2.72 10.91 -4.99
N ASP A 170 3.01 11.82 -5.92
CA ASP A 170 3.89 11.51 -7.04
C ASP A 170 5.37 11.42 -6.58
N TYR A 171 6.28 11.16 -7.52
CA TYR A 171 7.71 10.99 -7.22
C TYR A 171 8.39 12.24 -6.62
N LEU A 172 7.84 13.42 -6.88
CA LEU A 172 8.36 14.71 -6.38
C LEU A 172 7.58 15.27 -5.19
N GLY A 173 6.58 14.52 -4.69
CA GLY A 173 5.78 14.88 -3.51
C GLY A 173 4.48 15.61 -3.83
N GLY A 174 4.12 15.78 -5.11
CA GLY A 174 2.83 16.34 -5.49
C GLY A 174 1.68 15.41 -5.10
N VAL A 175 0.64 15.95 -4.47
CA VAL A 175 -0.53 15.19 -4.01
C VAL A 175 -1.77 15.52 -4.85
N GLN A 176 -2.63 14.52 -5.05
CA GLN A 176 -3.94 14.68 -5.70
C GLN A 176 -4.98 15.17 -4.68
N ASP A 177 -6.02 15.83 -5.17
CA ASP A 177 -7.22 16.11 -4.37
C ASP A 177 -8.07 14.83 -4.24
N ILE A 178 -7.60 13.90 -3.37
CA ILE A 178 -8.26 12.60 -3.18
C ILE A 178 -9.72 12.74 -2.77
N PRO A 179 -10.12 13.67 -1.86
CA PRO A 179 -11.54 13.86 -1.53
C PRO A 179 -12.41 14.19 -2.74
N ALA A 180 -11.96 15.09 -3.61
CA ALA A 180 -12.72 15.48 -4.80
C ALA A 180 -12.82 14.32 -5.81
N LEU A 181 -11.71 13.60 -6.06
CA LEU A 181 -11.71 12.44 -6.94
C LEU A 181 -12.58 11.30 -6.38
N ALA A 182 -12.51 11.04 -5.07
CA ALA A 182 -13.33 10.02 -4.41
C ALA A 182 -14.83 10.34 -4.50
N ALA A 183 -15.22 11.61 -4.39
CA ALA A 183 -16.61 12.04 -4.55
C ALA A 183 -17.13 11.74 -5.97
N VAL A 184 -16.35 12.02 -7.00
CA VAL A 184 -16.69 11.71 -8.40
C VAL A 184 -16.80 10.19 -8.59
N CYS A 185 -15.81 9.44 -8.14
CA CYS A 185 -15.79 7.97 -8.25
C CYS A 185 -17.01 7.34 -7.59
N ARG A 186 -17.34 7.77 -6.37
CA ARG A 186 -18.51 7.29 -5.63
C ARG A 186 -19.82 7.61 -6.35
N ALA A 187 -19.97 8.80 -6.91
CA ALA A 187 -21.16 9.20 -7.66
C ALA A 187 -21.35 8.35 -8.93
N GLN A 188 -20.28 7.82 -9.50
CA GLN A 188 -20.28 6.97 -10.70
C GLN A 188 -20.24 5.46 -10.37
N GLY A 189 -20.18 5.08 -9.09
CA GLY A 189 -20.10 3.67 -8.68
C GLY A 189 -18.80 2.97 -9.04
N VAL A 190 -17.70 3.72 -9.24
CA VAL A 190 -16.38 3.19 -9.63
C VAL A 190 -15.40 3.36 -8.47
N PRO A 191 -14.64 2.32 -8.04
CA PRO A 191 -13.70 2.46 -6.93
C PRO A 191 -12.50 3.34 -7.30
N LEU A 192 -12.10 4.20 -6.37
CA LEU A 192 -10.84 4.95 -6.45
C LEU A 192 -9.71 4.12 -5.82
N LEU A 193 -8.69 3.82 -6.62
CA LEU A 193 -7.50 3.04 -6.27
C LEU A 193 -6.29 3.99 -6.25
N VAL A 194 -5.57 4.03 -5.13
CA VAL A 194 -4.47 4.97 -4.97
C VAL A 194 -3.13 4.25 -4.77
N ASP A 195 -2.19 4.52 -5.65
CA ASP A 195 -0.77 4.20 -5.42
C ASP A 195 -0.17 5.27 -4.51
N ASN A 196 -0.16 4.99 -3.22
CA ASN A 196 0.38 5.85 -2.17
C ASN A 196 1.79 5.40 -1.75
N ALA A 197 2.55 4.80 -2.68
CA ALA A 197 3.85 4.23 -2.38
C ALA A 197 4.84 5.22 -1.72
N HIS A 198 4.68 6.52 -1.92
CA HIS A 198 5.51 7.56 -1.29
C HIS A 198 4.85 8.23 -0.08
N GLY A 199 3.64 7.83 0.32
CA GLY A 199 2.79 8.56 1.25
C GLY A 199 2.40 7.82 2.53
N ALA A 200 3.04 6.72 2.92
CA ALA A 200 2.69 6.00 4.15
C ALA A 200 2.69 6.90 5.41
N TYR A 201 3.56 7.91 5.46
CA TYR A 201 3.64 8.87 6.55
C TYR A 201 2.45 9.84 6.62
N LEU A 202 1.68 10.03 5.55
CA LEU A 202 0.56 10.97 5.46
C LEU A 202 -0.52 10.71 6.52
N ARG A 203 -0.64 9.46 6.97
CA ARG A 203 -1.53 9.08 8.07
C ARG A 203 -1.18 9.77 9.38
N PHE A 204 0.10 10.03 9.61
CA PHE A 204 0.65 10.47 10.88
C PHE A 204 0.95 11.97 10.93
N LEU A 205 0.59 12.71 9.88
CA LEU A 205 0.61 14.16 9.88
C LEU A 205 -0.45 14.72 10.85
N PRO A 206 -0.29 15.95 11.34
CA PRO A 206 -1.30 16.61 12.19
C PRO A 206 -2.71 16.61 11.59
N GLN A 207 -2.80 16.80 10.27
CA GLN A 207 -4.00 16.53 9.49
C GLN A 207 -3.78 15.21 8.73
N ASN A 208 -4.63 14.23 8.99
CA ASN A 208 -4.56 12.94 8.30
C ASN A 208 -4.87 13.13 6.80
N CYS A 209 -3.84 12.99 5.97
CA CYS A 209 -3.92 13.09 4.52
C CYS A 209 -3.79 11.73 3.81
N HIS A 210 -3.92 10.63 4.54
CA HIS A 210 -3.84 9.28 3.96
C HIS A 210 -5.05 9.00 3.05
N PRO A 211 -4.85 8.40 1.86
CA PRO A 211 -5.91 8.21 0.86
C PRO A 211 -7.15 7.50 1.38
N ILE A 212 -7.02 6.49 2.24
CA ILE A 212 -8.19 5.80 2.83
C ILE A 212 -9.02 6.77 3.67
N ALA A 213 -8.39 7.61 4.47
CA ALA A 213 -9.11 8.62 5.28
C ALA A 213 -9.77 9.69 4.42
N GLN A 214 -9.30 9.85 3.18
CA GLN A 214 -9.80 10.82 2.20
C GLN A 214 -10.82 10.23 1.22
N GLY A 215 -11.15 8.95 1.34
CA GLY A 215 -12.23 8.30 0.59
C GLY A 215 -11.79 7.41 -0.57
N ALA A 216 -10.50 7.07 -0.68
CA ALA A 216 -10.05 6.00 -1.56
C ALA A 216 -10.61 4.64 -1.10
N ALA A 217 -11.05 3.80 -2.03
CA ALA A 217 -11.56 2.47 -1.71
C ALA A 217 -10.43 1.53 -1.30
N MET A 218 -9.30 1.58 -1.99
CA MET A 218 -8.09 0.82 -1.68
C MET A 218 -6.86 1.66 -1.96
N CYS A 219 -5.79 1.44 -1.20
CA CYS A 219 -4.48 2.00 -1.53
C CYS A 219 -3.34 1.08 -1.14
N CYS A 220 -2.17 1.31 -1.71
CA CYS A 220 -0.94 0.61 -1.33
C CYS A 220 0.13 1.59 -0.88
N ASP A 221 0.86 1.20 0.18
CA ASP A 221 1.97 1.95 0.75
C ASP A 221 3.27 1.16 0.62
N SER A 222 4.34 1.76 0.10
CA SER A 222 5.69 1.23 0.28
C SER A 222 6.22 1.69 1.64
N ALA A 223 5.98 0.90 2.70
CA ALA A 223 6.40 1.25 4.05
C ALA A 223 7.90 1.59 4.11
N HIS A 224 8.73 0.79 3.42
CA HIS A 224 10.19 0.96 3.39
C HIS A 224 10.69 2.27 2.76
N LYS A 225 9.85 3.03 2.04
CA LYS A 225 10.27 4.31 1.45
C LYS A 225 10.22 5.47 2.44
N THR A 226 9.22 5.46 3.33
CA THR A 226 8.92 6.63 4.19
C THR A 226 8.73 6.30 5.66
N LEU A 227 8.68 5.03 6.02
CA LEU A 227 8.63 4.54 7.40
C LEU A 227 9.90 3.75 7.74
N PRO A 228 10.21 3.53 9.03
CA PRO A 228 11.40 2.76 9.45
C PRO A 228 11.21 1.25 9.26
N VAL A 229 11.09 0.83 8.01
CA VAL A 229 10.86 -0.55 7.58
C VAL A 229 11.95 -1.00 6.61
N VAL A 230 12.36 -2.25 6.70
CA VAL A 230 13.34 -2.88 5.79
C VAL A 230 12.78 -2.92 4.36
N THR A 231 13.67 -2.75 3.37
CA THR A 231 13.31 -2.78 1.95
C THR A 231 12.46 -4.01 1.60
N GLY A 232 11.37 -3.79 0.90
CA GLY A 232 10.38 -4.81 0.55
C GLY A 232 9.11 -4.73 1.40
N GLY A 233 9.15 -4.14 2.61
CA GLY A 233 7.96 -4.00 3.44
C GLY A 233 6.96 -3.00 2.85
N ALA A 234 5.70 -3.43 2.74
CA ALA A 234 4.61 -2.64 2.19
C ALA A 234 3.27 -3.02 2.82
N TYR A 235 2.25 -2.21 2.56
CA TYR A 235 0.87 -2.45 2.97
C TYR A 235 -0.08 -2.40 1.78
N LEU A 236 -1.10 -3.24 1.82
CA LEU A 236 -2.35 -3.06 1.07
C LEU A 236 -3.43 -2.66 2.08
N HIS A 237 -4.02 -1.51 1.88
CA HIS A 237 -5.07 -0.96 2.75
C HIS A 237 -6.43 -0.99 2.07
N LEU A 238 -7.46 -1.43 2.80
CA LEU A 238 -8.85 -1.42 2.39
C LEU A 238 -9.64 -0.43 3.23
N ALA A 239 -10.50 0.35 2.57
CA ALA A 239 -11.54 1.14 3.24
C ALA A 239 -12.72 0.26 3.65
N HIS A 240 -13.55 0.73 4.58
CA HIS A 240 -14.76 0.01 5.01
C HIS A 240 -15.80 -0.17 3.90
N ASP A 241 -15.76 0.66 2.87
CA ASP A 241 -16.60 0.62 1.66
C ASP A 241 -15.87 0.08 0.43
N ALA A 242 -14.71 -0.57 0.61
CA ALA A 242 -14.00 -1.20 -0.50
C ALA A 242 -14.87 -2.28 -1.17
N PRO A 243 -14.74 -2.47 -2.50
CA PRO A 243 -15.59 -3.41 -3.25
C PRO A 243 -15.39 -4.88 -2.84
N VAL A 244 -14.30 -5.19 -2.17
CA VAL A 244 -13.98 -6.51 -1.61
C VAL A 244 -13.69 -6.37 -0.12
N GLN A 245 -14.41 -7.14 0.70
CA GLN A 245 -14.22 -7.22 2.15
C GLN A 245 -13.90 -8.66 2.60
N ASP A 246 -14.00 -9.63 1.70
CA ASP A 246 -13.67 -11.02 1.99
C ASP A 246 -12.15 -11.18 2.15
N GLU A 247 -11.74 -11.48 3.38
CA GLU A 247 -10.34 -11.64 3.74
C GLU A 247 -9.66 -12.77 2.93
N ALA A 248 -10.34 -13.87 2.69
CA ALA A 248 -9.79 -14.99 1.92
C ALA A 248 -9.51 -14.59 0.47
N ALA A 249 -10.40 -13.79 -0.15
CA ALA A 249 -10.18 -13.26 -1.50
C ALA A 249 -8.97 -12.32 -1.54
N VAL A 250 -8.81 -11.42 -0.55
CA VAL A 250 -7.67 -10.49 -0.49
C VAL A 250 -6.35 -11.24 -0.28
N ARG A 251 -6.31 -12.21 0.63
CA ARG A 251 -5.14 -13.05 0.87
C ARG A 251 -4.77 -13.89 -0.36
N GLY A 252 -5.77 -14.46 -1.04
CA GLY A 252 -5.57 -15.17 -2.30
C GLY A 252 -4.99 -14.26 -3.39
N ALA A 253 -5.45 -13.02 -3.48
CA ALA A 253 -4.89 -12.04 -4.42
C ALA A 253 -3.44 -11.67 -4.09
N LEU A 254 -3.09 -11.48 -2.82
CA LEU A 254 -1.72 -11.23 -2.40
C LEU A 254 -0.82 -12.45 -2.68
N ALA A 255 -1.28 -13.66 -2.35
CA ALA A 255 -0.55 -14.90 -2.61
C ALA A 255 -0.27 -15.13 -4.09
N LEU A 256 -1.22 -14.78 -4.97
CA LEU A 256 -1.08 -14.93 -6.43
C LEU A 256 0.12 -14.15 -6.99
N PHE A 257 0.48 -13.03 -6.37
CA PHE A 257 1.56 -12.15 -6.83
C PHE A 257 2.77 -12.11 -5.88
N GLY A 258 2.79 -12.97 -4.87
CA GLY A 258 3.84 -13.04 -3.86
C GLY A 258 4.62 -14.35 -3.88
N SER A 259 5.67 -14.39 -3.09
CA SER A 259 6.44 -15.59 -2.82
C SER A 259 5.72 -16.44 -1.78
N THR A 260 5.80 -17.77 -1.92
CA THR A 260 5.38 -18.72 -0.87
C THR A 260 6.36 -18.78 0.31
N SER A 261 7.43 -18.00 0.28
CA SER A 261 8.44 -17.92 1.34
C SER A 261 8.63 -16.47 1.75
N PRO A 262 7.66 -15.86 2.45
CA PRO A 262 7.74 -14.46 2.87
C PRO A 262 8.90 -14.26 3.86
N SER A 263 9.62 -13.14 3.72
CA SER A 263 10.74 -12.82 4.60
C SER A 263 10.28 -12.42 6.00
N TYR A 264 10.61 -13.21 7.00
CA TYR A 264 10.33 -12.87 8.40
C TYR A 264 11.16 -11.68 8.90
N LEU A 265 12.28 -11.35 8.28
CA LEU A 265 13.03 -10.11 8.59
C LEU A 265 12.21 -8.88 8.21
N ILE A 266 11.52 -8.93 7.05
CA ILE A 266 10.65 -7.85 6.60
C ILE A 266 9.40 -7.78 7.49
N LEU A 267 8.76 -8.91 7.82
CA LEU A 267 7.60 -8.97 8.71
C LEU A 267 7.92 -8.40 10.10
N GLN A 268 9.07 -8.77 10.69
CA GLN A 268 9.53 -8.18 11.95
C GLN A 268 9.71 -6.67 11.87
N SER A 269 10.20 -6.16 10.73
CA SER A 269 10.38 -4.72 10.57
C SER A 269 9.06 -3.96 10.49
N LEU A 270 8.03 -4.54 9.85
CA LEU A 270 6.67 -4.00 9.82
C LEU A 270 6.04 -4.01 11.22
N ASP A 271 6.20 -5.11 11.95
CA ASP A 271 5.73 -5.27 13.32
C ASP A 271 6.39 -4.27 14.29
N ALA A 272 7.73 -4.17 14.25
CA ALA A 272 8.46 -3.18 15.04
C ALA A 272 8.06 -1.74 14.67
N CYS A 273 7.76 -1.48 13.41
CA CYS A 273 7.30 -0.19 12.93
C CYS A 273 5.98 0.22 13.61
N ASN A 274 5.04 -0.72 13.82
CA ASN A 274 3.79 -0.42 14.53
C ASN A 274 4.04 0.23 15.90
N ALA A 275 5.00 -0.29 16.67
CA ALA A 275 5.34 0.27 17.98
C ALA A 275 5.94 1.68 17.86
N VAL A 276 6.76 1.93 16.84
CA VAL A 276 7.31 3.26 16.55
C VAL A 276 6.20 4.24 16.18
N LEU A 277 5.28 3.83 15.31
CA LEU A 277 4.16 4.66 14.85
C LEU A 277 3.17 5.00 15.97
N ALA A 278 2.92 4.05 16.88
CA ALA A 278 2.09 4.25 18.08
C ALA A 278 2.77 5.14 19.14
N GLY A 279 4.08 5.28 19.06
CA GLY A 279 4.90 6.05 20.02
C GLY A 279 5.02 7.52 19.67
N ASP A 280 6.25 7.99 19.54
CA ASP A 280 6.56 9.39 19.34
C ASP A 280 6.73 9.81 17.87
N TYR A 281 6.51 8.91 16.93
CA TYR A 281 6.65 9.17 15.50
C TYR A 281 5.83 10.37 15.01
N PRO A 282 4.52 10.51 15.33
CA PRO A 282 3.75 11.68 14.89
C PRO A 282 4.34 13.01 15.38
N ARG A 283 4.85 13.03 16.61
CA ARG A 283 5.50 14.22 17.17
C ARG A 283 6.81 14.54 16.44
N ARG A 284 7.64 13.54 16.18
CA ARG A 284 8.90 13.72 15.41
C ARG A 284 8.63 14.15 13.98
N LEU A 285 7.60 13.59 13.34
CA LEU A 285 7.19 13.98 11.99
C LEU A 285 6.75 15.45 11.96
N ALA A 286 5.93 15.89 12.92
CA ALA A 286 5.52 17.29 13.03
C ALA A 286 6.72 18.23 13.24
N GLN A 287 7.69 17.83 14.06
CA GLN A 287 8.95 18.58 14.25
C GLN A 287 9.77 18.67 12.94
N CYS A 288 9.86 17.57 12.19
CA CYS A 288 10.53 17.54 10.90
C CYS A 288 9.86 18.50 9.89
N CYS A 289 8.53 18.49 9.80
CA CYS A 289 7.79 19.43 8.96
C CYS A 289 8.04 20.89 9.34
N ALA A 290 8.01 21.21 10.64
CA ALA A 290 8.31 22.55 11.13
C ALA A 290 9.76 22.98 10.80
N CYS A 291 10.73 22.08 10.94
CA CYS A 291 12.12 22.32 10.60
C CYS A 291 12.30 22.60 9.10
N LEU A 292 11.67 21.79 8.24
CA LEU A 292 11.72 21.98 6.79
C LEU A 292 11.15 23.34 6.36
N LEU A 293 10.03 23.76 6.96
CA LEU A 293 9.43 25.09 6.69
C LEU A 293 10.37 26.23 7.11
N TYR A 294 11.05 26.07 8.25
CA TYR A 294 11.99 27.06 8.75
C TYR A 294 13.29 27.14 7.91
N THR A 295 13.78 25.98 7.43
CA THR A 295 15.04 25.87 6.68
C THR A 295 14.86 25.98 5.17
N SER A 296 13.63 26.06 4.66
CA SER A 296 13.39 26.26 3.23
C SER A 296 14.00 27.60 2.79
N PRO A 297 14.80 27.63 1.70
CA PRO A 297 15.38 28.88 1.23
C PRO A 297 14.31 29.90 0.93
N SER A 298 14.55 31.15 1.36
CA SER A 298 13.69 32.29 1.04
C SER A 298 13.50 32.42 -0.48
N PRO A 299 12.37 32.90 -0.98
CA PRO A 299 12.21 33.22 -2.41
C PRO A 299 13.29 34.15 -2.94
N ARG A 300 14.05 34.85 -2.06
CA ARG A 300 15.18 35.71 -2.42
C ARG A 300 16.48 34.93 -2.66
N ASP A 301 16.53 33.65 -2.27
CA ASP A 301 17.70 32.77 -2.37
C ASP A 301 17.60 31.82 -3.58
N ARG A 302 16.59 32.02 -4.44
CA ARG A 302 16.34 31.26 -5.67
C ARG A 302 16.69 32.06 -6.90
#